data_fb0fceacd28224737cf38e66f33ad247
#
_entry.id   fb0fceacd28224737cf38e66f33ad247
#
_cell.length_a   1.000
_cell.length_b   1.000
_cell.length_c   1.000
_cell.angle_alpha   90.00
_cell.angle_beta   90.00
_cell.angle_gamma   90.00
#
_symmetry.space_group_name_H-M   'P 1'
#
loop_
_entity.id
_entity.type
_entity.pdbx_description
1 polymer ?
#
loop_
_entity_poly.entity_id
_entity_poly.type
_entity_poly.pdbx_seq_one_letter_code
_entity_poly.pdbx_strand_id
1 'polypeptide(L)'
;DQPRSRGLGDVYKRQGYPVLVRPSYVLGGRAMEIVENQADLEDYMKHAVKASPEHPVLVDRYLVGKECEVDAICDGTTVLIPGIMEHIERAGVHSGDSMAVYPPQNLSEATIATIEDYTKRLALGLNCVGMMNIQFVIHEEKVYVIEVNPRASRTVPFLSKVTEIPMAQIATKAILGEKLADLGYRDGLYPTPNEVHIKAPVFSFTKLQKVDTYLGPEMKSTGEVMGSDKNLEKALYKAFEAAGLHIPEFGKVLFTVADESKAEAAVLAARFFEIGFSILATKGTADYFEGYGLPVTRVAKISETEDETVVDLIRKGVTQVVINTMDKNRQKATEDGFIIRREAVEHGVPLFTSLDTADAILQVMESRGFSTKAI
;
A
#
# COMPACT_ATOMS: atom_id res chain seq x y z
N ASP A 1 -26.95 16.60 26.54
CA ASP A 1 -26.01 15.45 26.54
C ASP A 1 -26.14 14.67 25.25
N GLN A 2 -25.32 15.00 24.33
CA GLN A 2 -25.34 14.38 22.98
C GLN A 2 -24.70 13.02 23.05
N PRO A 3 -25.25 11.97 22.37
CA PRO A 3 -24.66 10.63 22.30
C PRO A 3 -23.24 10.57 21.71
N ARG A 4 -22.75 11.72 21.22
CA ARG A 4 -21.47 11.89 20.52
C ARG A 4 -20.21 11.66 21.37
N SER A 5 -20.30 11.83 22.70
CA SER A 5 -19.13 11.65 23.58
C SER A 5 -19.03 10.27 24.23
N ARG A 6 -20.08 9.47 24.20
CA ARG A 6 -20.08 8.14 24.82
C ARG A 6 -19.40 7.06 23.99
N GLY A 7 -19.34 7.22 22.66
CA GLY A 7 -18.76 6.24 21.76
C GLY A 7 -17.23 6.23 21.69
N LEU A 8 -16.61 7.42 21.73
CA LEU A 8 -15.16 7.57 21.59
C LEU A 8 -14.38 6.99 22.78
N GLY A 9 -14.85 7.24 24.01
CA GLY A 9 -14.21 6.76 25.23
C GLY A 9 -14.23 5.22 25.40
N ASP A 10 -15.13 4.53 24.74
CA ASP A 10 -15.30 3.07 24.90
C ASP A 10 -14.61 2.25 23.81
N VAL A 11 -14.43 2.76 22.60
CA VAL A 11 -13.86 2.00 21.47
C VAL A 11 -12.38 1.73 21.70
N TYR A 12 -11.56 2.75 21.95
CA TYR A 12 -10.12 2.56 22.17
C TYR A 12 -9.80 1.90 23.52
N LYS A 13 -10.63 2.12 24.57
CA LYS A 13 -10.47 1.43 25.86
C LYS A 13 -10.74 -0.07 25.78
N ARG A 14 -11.61 -0.51 24.88
CA ARG A 14 -11.94 -1.92 24.67
C ARG A 14 -11.07 -2.60 23.62
N GLN A 15 -10.61 -1.86 22.61
CA GLN A 15 -9.92 -2.42 21.45
C GLN A 15 -8.41 -2.20 21.47
N GLY A 16 -7.91 -1.23 22.26
CA GLY A 16 -6.49 -0.85 22.31
C GLY A 16 -6.03 -0.04 21.10
N TYR A 17 -4.78 0.41 21.14
CA TYR A 17 -4.09 1.09 20.06
C TYR A 17 -3.28 0.08 19.21
N PRO A 18 -2.95 0.41 17.93
CA PRO A 18 -3.30 1.63 17.21
C PRO A 18 -4.75 1.68 16.75
N VAL A 19 -5.26 2.89 16.50
CA VAL A 19 -6.59 3.12 15.92
C VAL A 19 -6.48 3.96 14.65
N LEU A 20 -7.39 3.71 13.70
CA LEU A 20 -7.55 4.54 12.50
C LEU A 20 -8.65 5.56 12.77
N VAL A 21 -8.31 6.83 12.61
CA VAL A 21 -9.24 7.94 12.81
C VAL A 21 -9.59 8.56 11.46
N ARG A 22 -10.87 8.73 11.18
CA ARG A 22 -11.34 9.31 9.93
C ARG A 22 -12.51 10.26 10.12
N PRO A 23 -12.46 11.47 9.56
CA PRO A 23 -13.62 12.35 9.50
C PRO A 23 -14.68 11.74 8.59
N SER A 24 -15.95 11.95 8.89
CA SER A 24 -17.05 11.55 7.99
C SER A 24 -17.08 12.45 6.75
N TYR A 25 -17.55 11.90 5.63
CA TYR A 25 -17.75 12.62 4.36
C TYR A 25 -16.49 13.21 3.73
N VAL A 26 -15.33 12.60 3.94
CA VAL A 26 -14.10 12.93 3.21
C VAL A 26 -13.86 11.95 2.07
N LEU A 27 -13.20 12.42 1.00
CA LEU A 27 -12.86 11.61 -0.18
C LEU A 27 -11.36 11.34 -0.22
N GLY A 28 -10.97 10.15 -0.69
CA GLY A 28 -9.58 9.79 -0.92
C GLY A 28 -8.73 9.73 0.34
N GLY A 29 -9.32 9.37 1.48
CA GLY A 29 -8.60 9.24 2.75
C GLY A 29 -8.10 10.57 3.35
N ARG A 30 -8.59 11.71 2.86
CA ARG A 30 -8.16 13.03 3.35
C ARG A 30 -8.34 13.16 4.85
N ALA A 31 -7.28 13.61 5.53
CA ALA A 31 -7.23 13.76 6.98
C ALA A 31 -7.48 12.45 7.76
N MET A 32 -7.31 11.28 7.14
CA MET A 32 -7.25 10.02 7.89
C MET A 32 -5.86 9.85 8.50
N GLU A 33 -5.83 9.30 9.71
CA GLU A 33 -4.57 9.08 10.43
C GLU A 33 -4.61 7.82 11.27
N ILE A 34 -3.48 7.10 11.30
CA ILE A 34 -3.25 6.00 12.24
C ILE A 34 -2.66 6.60 13.50
N VAL A 35 -3.35 6.41 14.62
CA VAL A 35 -3.03 7.00 15.92
C VAL A 35 -2.57 5.91 16.88
N GLU A 36 -1.38 6.09 17.44
CA GLU A 36 -0.69 5.07 18.23
C GLU A 36 -1.00 5.13 19.74
N ASN A 37 -1.49 6.29 20.23
CA ASN A 37 -1.71 6.48 21.65
C ASN A 37 -2.77 7.57 21.93
N GLN A 38 -3.13 7.74 23.20
CA GLN A 38 -4.15 8.67 23.65
C GLN A 38 -3.82 10.15 23.37
N ALA A 39 -2.55 10.54 23.51
CA ALA A 39 -2.16 11.93 23.31
C ALA A 39 -2.30 12.36 21.84
N ASP A 40 -1.88 11.49 20.92
CA ASP A 40 -2.02 11.69 19.49
C ASP A 40 -3.49 11.74 19.08
N LEU A 41 -4.35 10.89 19.68
CA LEU A 41 -5.79 10.91 19.44
C LEU A 41 -6.41 12.24 19.86
N GLU A 42 -6.03 12.77 21.01
CA GLU A 42 -6.53 14.06 21.51
C GLU A 42 -6.09 15.23 20.63
N ASP A 43 -4.86 15.18 20.13
CA ASP A 43 -4.34 16.20 19.23
C ASP A 43 -5.01 16.13 17.85
N TYR A 44 -5.13 14.93 17.29
CA TYR A 44 -5.88 14.70 16.06
C TYR A 44 -7.33 15.23 16.16
N MET A 45 -8.03 14.93 17.23
CA MET A 45 -9.43 15.35 17.43
C MET A 45 -9.59 16.86 17.42
N LYS A 46 -8.62 17.64 17.95
CA LYS A 46 -8.64 19.11 17.88
C LYS A 46 -8.61 19.65 16.45
N HIS A 47 -7.94 18.93 15.54
CA HIS A 47 -7.81 19.32 14.13
C HIS A 47 -8.92 18.75 13.27
N ALA A 48 -9.30 17.47 13.47
CA ALA A 48 -10.34 16.79 12.71
C ALA A 48 -11.74 17.41 12.90
N VAL A 49 -12.07 17.84 14.11
CA VAL A 49 -13.34 18.56 14.39
C VAL A 49 -13.44 19.87 13.60
N LYS A 50 -12.31 20.53 13.32
CA LYS A 50 -12.29 21.73 12.46
C LYS A 50 -12.53 21.39 10.98
N ALA A 51 -12.12 20.21 10.53
CA ALA A 51 -12.31 19.77 9.15
C ALA A 51 -13.74 19.29 8.86
N SER A 52 -14.48 18.82 9.87
CA SER A 52 -15.85 18.32 9.74
C SER A 52 -16.67 18.65 11.01
N PRO A 53 -17.05 19.92 11.24
CA PRO A 53 -17.65 20.37 12.52
C PRO A 53 -19.02 19.75 12.83
N GLU A 54 -19.77 19.39 11.78
CA GLU A 54 -21.16 18.93 11.92
C GLU A 54 -21.30 17.40 11.87
N HIS A 55 -20.22 16.68 11.62
CA HIS A 55 -20.26 15.22 11.40
C HIS A 55 -19.35 14.47 12.37
N PRO A 56 -19.75 13.26 12.77
CA PRO A 56 -18.95 12.46 13.69
C PRO A 56 -17.62 12.05 13.05
N VAL A 57 -16.56 12.00 13.87
CA VAL A 57 -15.30 11.34 13.52
C VAL A 57 -15.42 9.86 13.86
N LEU A 58 -15.08 8.99 12.91
CA LEU A 58 -15.04 7.55 13.12
C LEU A 58 -13.67 7.16 13.69
N VAL A 59 -13.68 6.26 14.66
CA VAL A 59 -12.47 5.69 15.27
C VAL A 59 -12.60 4.18 15.16
N ASP A 60 -11.82 3.58 14.27
CA ASP A 60 -11.84 2.16 14.01
C ASP A 60 -10.57 1.50 14.58
N ARG A 61 -10.65 0.23 14.97
CA ARG A 61 -9.46 -0.55 15.28
C ARG A 61 -8.61 -0.67 14.01
N TYR A 62 -7.33 -0.32 14.12
CA TYR A 62 -6.37 -0.56 13.05
C TYR A 62 -5.93 -2.03 13.10
N LEU A 63 -6.16 -2.74 12.00
CA LEU A 63 -5.73 -4.13 11.84
C LEU A 63 -4.52 -4.17 10.90
N VAL A 64 -3.38 -4.56 11.44
CA VAL A 64 -2.21 -4.85 10.60
C VAL A 64 -2.46 -6.17 9.88
N GLY A 65 -2.57 -6.13 8.57
CA GLY A 65 -2.88 -7.32 7.78
C GLY A 65 -2.70 -7.09 6.28
N LYS A 66 -2.87 -8.16 5.52
CA LYS A 66 -2.90 -8.13 4.07
C LYS A 66 -4.19 -7.46 3.61
N GLU A 67 -4.08 -6.48 2.73
CA GLU A 67 -5.25 -5.85 2.11
C GLU A 67 -5.54 -6.47 0.75
N CYS A 68 -6.81 -6.54 0.39
CA CYS A 68 -7.25 -6.87 -0.95
C CYS A 68 -8.52 -6.11 -1.34
N GLU A 69 -8.75 -5.98 -2.63
CA GLU A 69 -9.93 -5.32 -3.16
C GLU A 69 -10.62 -6.16 -4.23
N VAL A 70 -11.92 -5.98 -4.36
CA VAL A 70 -12.78 -6.60 -5.37
C VAL A 70 -13.61 -5.53 -6.04
N ASP A 71 -13.60 -5.52 -7.37
CA ASP A 71 -14.58 -4.80 -8.17
C ASP A 71 -15.56 -5.81 -8.75
N ALA A 72 -16.81 -5.72 -8.35
CA ALA A 72 -17.89 -6.61 -8.79
C ALA A 72 -18.94 -5.87 -9.61
N ILE A 73 -19.69 -6.60 -10.42
CA ILE A 73 -20.85 -6.11 -11.16
C ILE A 73 -22.06 -6.89 -10.70
N CYS A 74 -23.13 -6.20 -10.36
CA CYS A 74 -24.38 -6.81 -9.93
C CYS A 74 -25.57 -6.31 -10.77
N ASP A 75 -26.51 -7.20 -11.09
CA ASP A 75 -27.78 -6.88 -11.78
C ASP A 75 -29.00 -6.95 -10.86
N GLY A 76 -28.76 -6.99 -9.53
CA GLY A 76 -29.76 -7.19 -8.49
C GLY A 76 -30.04 -8.65 -8.13
N THR A 77 -29.51 -9.60 -8.91
CA THR A 77 -29.72 -11.06 -8.69
C THR A 77 -28.46 -11.88 -8.87
N THR A 78 -27.63 -11.51 -9.82
CA THR A 78 -26.35 -12.16 -10.18
C THR A 78 -25.20 -11.22 -9.85
N VAL A 79 -24.12 -11.73 -9.30
CA VAL A 79 -22.92 -10.97 -8.95
C VAL A 79 -21.72 -11.54 -9.71
N LEU A 80 -21.23 -10.80 -10.68
CA LEU A 80 -20.02 -11.13 -11.44
C LEU A 80 -18.81 -10.56 -10.72
N ILE A 81 -17.84 -11.42 -10.38
CA ILE A 81 -16.56 -11.05 -9.78
C ILE A 81 -15.45 -11.40 -10.76
N PRO A 82 -14.90 -10.43 -11.52
CA PRO A 82 -13.85 -10.71 -12.50
C PRO A 82 -12.55 -11.19 -11.85
N GLY A 83 -12.22 -10.71 -10.66
CA GLY A 83 -11.01 -11.08 -9.93
C GLY A 83 -10.90 -10.42 -8.58
N ILE A 84 -9.96 -10.94 -7.78
CA ILE A 84 -9.56 -10.38 -6.48
C ILE A 84 -8.16 -9.82 -6.65
N MET A 85 -7.94 -8.57 -6.25
CA MET A 85 -6.64 -7.90 -6.25
C MET A 85 -6.03 -7.99 -4.87
N GLU A 86 -4.85 -8.59 -4.73
CA GLU A 86 -4.07 -8.62 -3.49
C GLU A 86 -3.09 -7.45 -3.48
N HIS A 87 -3.07 -6.63 -2.42
CA HIS A 87 -2.12 -5.55 -2.27
C HIS A 87 -0.74 -6.06 -1.83
N ILE A 88 0.32 -5.46 -2.36
CA ILE A 88 1.70 -5.73 -1.93
C ILE A 88 1.90 -5.13 -0.54
N GLU A 89 1.55 -3.86 -0.36
CA GLU A 89 1.64 -3.17 0.93
C GLU A 89 0.54 -3.65 1.88
N ARG A 90 0.87 -3.68 3.17
CA ARG A 90 -0.09 -3.94 4.25
C ARG A 90 -1.15 -2.85 4.32
N ALA A 91 -2.26 -3.17 4.97
CA ALA A 91 -3.33 -2.22 5.27
C ALA A 91 -2.78 -0.95 5.94
N GLY A 92 -3.33 0.20 5.54
CA GLY A 92 -2.90 1.52 6.01
C GLY A 92 -2.32 2.42 4.91
N VAL A 93 -2.02 1.86 3.73
CA VAL A 93 -1.76 2.61 2.50
C VAL A 93 -3.05 2.69 1.70
N HIS A 94 -3.38 3.86 1.14
CA HIS A 94 -4.57 4.01 0.30
C HIS A 94 -4.52 3.06 -0.91
N SER A 95 -5.61 2.39 -1.23
CA SER A 95 -5.67 1.38 -2.31
C SER A 95 -5.21 1.90 -3.68
N GLY A 96 -5.43 3.20 -3.96
CA GLY A 96 -4.92 3.87 -5.16
C GLY A 96 -3.40 4.05 -5.19
N ASP A 97 -2.73 4.00 -4.04
CA ASP A 97 -1.29 4.18 -3.87
C ASP A 97 -0.56 2.85 -3.66
N SER A 98 -1.30 1.78 -3.41
CA SER A 98 -0.74 0.43 -3.26
C SER A 98 -0.50 -0.22 -4.62
N MET A 99 0.59 -0.98 -4.69
CA MET A 99 0.76 -1.97 -5.75
C MET A 99 -0.20 -3.14 -5.48
N ALA A 100 -0.77 -3.70 -6.53
CA ALA A 100 -1.66 -4.84 -6.39
C ALA A 100 -1.36 -5.92 -7.43
N VAL A 101 -1.46 -7.18 -7.02
CA VAL A 101 -1.21 -8.35 -7.86
C VAL A 101 -2.52 -9.08 -8.17
N TYR A 102 -2.67 -9.50 -9.40
CA TYR A 102 -3.74 -10.36 -9.88
C TYR A 102 -3.17 -11.50 -10.75
N PRO A 103 -3.59 -12.76 -10.54
CA PRO A 103 -4.39 -13.25 -9.41
C PRO A 103 -3.64 -13.16 -8.06
N PRO A 104 -4.36 -13.26 -6.92
CA PRO A 104 -3.74 -13.28 -5.60
C PRO A 104 -2.66 -14.36 -5.47
N GLN A 105 -1.56 -14.05 -4.80
CA GLN A 105 -0.42 -14.94 -4.67
C GLN A 105 -0.34 -15.60 -3.28
N ASN A 106 -0.85 -14.91 -2.25
CA ASN A 106 -0.68 -15.30 -0.84
C ASN A 106 -2.02 -15.48 -0.11
N LEU A 107 -3.15 -15.54 -0.82
CA LEU A 107 -4.46 -15.80 -0.22
C LEU A 107 -4.77 -17.29 -0.30
N SER A 108 -5.21 -17.87 0.83
CA SER A 108 -5.68 -19.25 0.86
C SER A 108 -7.01 -19.41 0.09
N GLU A 109 -7.31 -20.60 -0.39
CA GLU A 109 -8.60 -20.90 -1.03
C GLU A 109 -9.78 -20.60 -0.11
N ALA A 110 -9.65 -20.84 1.20
CA ALA A 110 -10.67 -20.53 2.18
C ALA A 110 -10.90 -19.01 2.31
N THR A 111 -9.83 -18.22 2.27
CA THR A 111 -9.90 -16.75 2.27
C THR A 111 -10.58 -16.25 0.99
N ILE A 112 -10.20 -16.77 -0.17
CA ILE A 112 -10.80 -16.43 -1.46
C ILE A 112 -12.30 -16.74 -1.47
N ALA A 113 -12.70 -17.92 -1.00
CA ALA A 113 -14.11 -18.30 -0.91
C ALA A 113 -14.89 -17.39 0.06
N THR A 114 -14.29 -16.97 1.16
CA THR A 114 -14.91 -16.03 2.11
C THR A 114 -15.11 -14.66 1.49
N ILE A 115 -14.11 -14.15 0.75
CA ILE A 115 -14.21 -12.86 0.03
C ILE A 115 -15.30 -12.92 -1.03
N GLU A 116 -15.40 -14.02 -1.78
CA GLU A 116 -16.47 -14.23 -2.75
C GLU A 116 -17.86 -14.21 -2.09
N ASP A 117 -18.05 -14.95 -1.00
CA ASP A 117 -19.32 -14.98 -0.25
C ASP A 117 -19.68 -13.58 0.27
N TYR A 118 -18.73 -12.88 0.90
CA TYR A 118 -18.98 -11.53 1.41
C TYR A 118 -19.33 -10.55 0.30
N THR A 119 -18.63 -10.61 -0.83
CA THR A 119 -18.91 -9.77 -1.99
C THR A 119 -20.35 -9.97 -2.50
N LYS A 120 -20.78 -11.22 -2.66
CA LYS A 120 -22.16 -11.54 -3.08
C LYS A 120 -23.20 -11.04 -2.08
N ARG A 121 -23.00 -11.33 -0.81
CA ARG A 121 -23.94 -10.93 0.26
C ARG A 121 -24.05 -9.41 0.37
N LEU A 122 -22.94 -8.69 0.25
CA LEU A 122 -22.94 -7.23 0.29
C LEU A 122 -23.61 -6.62 -0.94
N ALA A 123 -23.33 -7.13 -2.14
CA ALA A 123 -23.94 -6.65 -3.37
C ALA A 123 -25.48 -6.80 -3.34
N LEU A 124 -25.96 -7.98 -2.96
CA LEU A 124 -27.38 -8.26 -2.88
C LEU A 124 -28.05 -7.55 -1.69
N GLY A 125 -27.42 -7.54 -0.52
CA GLY A 125 -27.93 -6.88 0.68
C GLY A 125 -28.07 -5.37 0.56
N LEU A 126 -27.19 -4.73 -0.23
CA LEU A 126 -27.25 -3.31 -0.54
C LEU A 126 -28.14 -2.99 -1.76
N ASN A 127 -28.77 -3.99 -2.36
CA ASN A 127 -29.55 -3.86 -3.61
C ASN A 127 -28.73 -3.14 -4.71
N CYS A 128 -27.45 -3.46 -4.83
CA CYS A 128 -26.57 -2.83 -5.80
C CYS A 128 -26.95 -3.26 -7.22
N VAL A 129 -27.02 -2.29 -8.13
CA VAL A 129 -27.13 -2.55 -9.57
C VAL A 129 -26.05 -1.73 -10.26
N GLY A 130 -25.15 -2.38 -10.99
CA GLY A 130 -23.98 -1.79 -11.58
C GLY A 130 -22.70 -2.22 -10.87
N MET A 131 -21.72 -1.32 -10.74
CA MET A 131 -20.42 -1.63 -10.12
C MET A 131 -20.42 -1.39 -8.62
N MET A 132 -19.64 -2.20 -7.95
CA MET A 132 -19.32 -2.07 -6.53
C MET A 132 -17.87 -2.45 -6.28
N ASN A 133 -17.14 -1.60 -5.58
CA ASN A 133 -15.80 -1.89 -5.07
C ASN A 133 -15.88 -2.19 -3.57
N ILE A 134 -15.21 -3.24 -3.14
CA ILE A 134 -15.11 -3.63 -1.73
C ILE A 134 -13.64 -3.76 -1.37
N GLN A 135 -13.25 -3.18 -0.24
CA GLN A 135 -11.93 -3.35 0.34
C GLN A 135 -12.00 -4.23 1.58
N PHE A 136 -11.06 -5.17 1.65
CA PHE A 136 -10.95 -6.14 2.74
C PHE A 136 -9.56 -6.09 3.36
N VAL A 137 -9.48 -6.40 4.65
CA VAL A 137 -8.23 -6.72 5.32
C VAL A 137 -8.29 -8.15 5.88
N ILE A 138 -7.22 -8.90 5.66
CA ILE A 138 -7.02 -10.23 6.20
C ILE A 138 -6.07 -10.12 7.39
N HIS A 139 -6.57 -10.39 8.58
CA HIS A 139 -5.82 -10.36 9.83
C HIS A 139 -6.04 -11.68 10.57
N GLU A 140 -4.96 -12.39 10.91
CA GLU A 140 -5.03 -13.71 11.55
C GLU A 140 -5.99 -14.68 10.83
N GLU A 141 -5.86 -14.81 9.51
CA GLU A 141 -6.69 -15.64 8.62
C GLU A 141 -8.19 -15.26 8.60
N LYS A 142 -8.58 -14.17 9.23
CA LYS A 142 -9.97 -13.66 9.21
C LYS A 142 -10.09 -12.51 8.24
N VAL A 143 -11.18 -12.53 7.47
CA VAL A 143 -11.53 -11.50 6.51
C VAL A 143 -12.43 -10.45 7.17
N TYR A 144 -12.01 -9.19 7.10
CA TYR A 144 -12.78 -8.04 7.57
C TYR A 144 -13.07 -7.11 6.41
N VAL A 145 -14.26 -6.53 6.38
CA VAL A 145 -14.65 -5.51 5.41
C VAL A 145 -14.18 -4.15 5.92
N ILE A 146 -13.38 -3.45 5.12
CA ILE A 146 -12.97 -2.06 5.42
C ILE A 146 -14.06 -1.11 4.97
N GLU A 147 -14.43 -1.18 3.68
CA GLU A 147 -15.48 -0.33 3.13
C GLU A 147 -16.10 -0.95 1.86
N VAL A 148 -17.31 -0.46 1.55
CA VAL A 148 -18.05 -0.79 0.33
C VAL A 148 -18.36 0.49 -0.41
N ASN A 149 -17.94 0.57 -1.66
CA ASN A 149 -18.13 1.72 -2.52
C ASN A 149 -19.02 1.34 -3.71
N PRO A 150 -20.32 1.73 -3.75
CA PRO A 150 -21.22 1.41 -4.87
C PRO A 150 -20.93 2.31 -6.09
N ARG A 151 -19.74 2.17 -6.64
CA ARG A 151 -19.22 2.90 -7.79
C ARG A 151 -18.08 2.11 -8.43
N ALA A 152 -17.67 2.49 -9.65
CA ALA A 152 -16.42 2.03 -10.25
C ALA A 152 -15.20 2.50 -9.45
N SER A 153 -14.18 1.64 -9.31
CA SER A 153 -12.88 2.00 -8.77
C SER A 153 -11.88 2.34 -9.90
N ARG A 154 -10.68 2.77 -9.51
CA ARG A 154 -9.57 2.95 -10.45
C ARG A 154 -9.03 1.63 -10.99
N THR A 155 -9.28 0.51 -10.30
CA THR A 155 -8.84 -0.84 -10.69
C THR A 155 -9.66 -1.42 -11.86
N VAL A 156 -10.87 -0.89 -12.11
CA VAL A 156 -11.76 -1.37 -13.19
C VAL A 156 -11.10 -1.40 -14.58
N PRO A 157 -10.39 -0.36 -15.05
CA PRO A 157 -9.69 -0.42 -16.34
C PRO A 157 -8.60 -1.49 -16.39
N PHE A 158 -7.87 -1.70 -15.30
CA PHE A 158 -6.87 -2.74 -15.16
C PHE A 158 -7.52 -4.13 -15.25
N LEU A 159 -8.49 -4.44 -14.38
CA LEU A 159 -9.19 -5.72 -14.39
C LEU A 159 -9.87 -5.99 -15.74
N SER A 160 -10.50 -4.99 -16.35
CA SER A 160 -11.11 -5.16 -17.68
C SER A 160 -10.13 -5.62 -18.73
N LYS A 161 -8.87 -5.17 -18.68
CA LYS A 161 -7.81 -5.58 -19.61
C LYS A 161 -7.32 -7.00 -19.33
N VAL A 162 -7.01 -7.30 -18.07
CA VAL A 162 -6.35 -8.57 -17.71
C VAL A 162 -7.30 -9.76 -17.67
N THR A 163 -8.60 -9.51 -17.50
CA THR A 163 -9.66 -10.55 -17.51
C THR A 163 -10.39 -10.63 -18.85
N GLU A 164 -10.18 -9.67 -19.75
CA GLU A 164 -10.91 -9.50 -21.00
C GLU A 164 -12.43 -9.31 -20.80
N ILE A 165 -12.86 -8.93 -19.59
CA ILE A 165 -14.25 -8.66 -19.24
C ILE A 165 -14.47 -7.14 -19.35
N PRO A 166 -15.27 -6.63 -20.30
CA PRO A 166 -15.51 -5.20 -20.49
C PRO A 166 -16.41 -4.63 -19.41
N MET A 167 -15.90 -4.51 -18.18
CA MET A 167 -16.66 -4.27 -16.95
C MET A 167 -17.56 -3.03 -17.05
N ALA A 168 -17.07 -1.92 -17.57
CA ALA A 168 -17.85 -0.68 -17.69
C ALA A 168 -19.07 -0.85 -18.60
N GLN A 169 -18.92 -1.57 -19.73
CA GLN A 169 -20.02 -1.84 -20.65
C GLN A 169 -21.07 -2.76 -20.02
N ILE A 170 -20.63 -3.84 -19.35
CA ILE A 170 -21.50 -4.80 -18.69
C ILE A 170 -22.29 -4.12 -17.57
N ALA A 171 -21.62 -3.34 -16.72
CA ALA A 171 -22.27 -2.59 -15.65
C ALA A 171 -23.31 -1.60 -16.18
N THR A 172 -23.00 -0.91 -17.29
CA THR A 172 -23.97 -0.01 -17.93
C THR A 172 -25.21 -0.75 -18.40
N LYS A 173 -25.04 -1.92 -19.04
CA LYS A 173 -26.16 -2.77 -19.45
C LYS A 173 -26.99 -3.26 -18.26
N ALA A 174 -26.33 -3.69 -17.18
CA ALA A 174 -27.03 -4.09 -15.96
C ALA A 174 -27.86 -2.93 -15.36
N ILE A 175 -27.30 -1.70 -15.34
CA ILE A 175 -28.04 -0.49 -14.90
C ILE A 175 -29.25 -0.22 -15.80
N LEU A 176 -29.15 -0.49 -17.10
CA LEU A 176 -30.25 -0.36 -18.06
C LEU A 176 -31.25 -1.50 -17.99
N GLY A 177 -31.06 -2.48 -17.11
CA GLY A 177 -32.00 -3.56 -16.83
C GLY A 177 -31.72 -4.91 -17.52
N GLU A 178 -30.59 -5.01 -18.28
CA GLU A 178 -30.16 -6.29 -18.83
C GLU A 178 -29.62 -7.19 -17.71
N LYS A 179 -29.92 -8.50 -17.80
CA LYS A 179 -29.42 -9.47 -16.81
C LYS A 179 -28.04 -10.00 -17.21
N LEU A 180 -27.18 -10.19 -16.25
CA LEU A 180 -25.83 -10.72 -16.48
C LEU A 180 -25.87 -12.11 -17.11
N ALA A 181 -26.82 -12.94 -16.72
CA ALA A 181 -27.04 -14.27 -17.32
C ALA A 181 -27.38 -14.18 -18.82
N ASP A 182 -28.21 -13.21 -19.23
CA ASP A 182 -28.57 -13.00 -20.64
C ASP A 182 -27.41 -12.47 -21.46
N LEU A 183 -26.47 -11.80 -20.81
CA LEU A 183 -25.19 -11.33 -21.39
C LEU A 183 -24.12 -12.43 -21.45
N GLY A 184 -24.41 -13.65 -20.95
CA GLY A 184 -23.51 -14.78 -20.94
C GLY A 184 -22.56 -14.84 -19.73
N TYR A 185 -22.81 -14.04 -18.69
CA TYR A 185 -22.00 -14.02 -17.47
C TYR A 185 -22.65 -14.84 -16.35
N ARG A 186 -21.81 -15.63 -15.65
CA ARG A 186 -22.21 -16.45 -14.51
C ARG A 186 -22.02 -15.71 -13.18
N ASP A 187 -22.72 -16.18 -12.16
CA ASP A 187 -22.56 -15.72 -10.79
C ASP A 187 -21.22 -16.18 -10.19
N GLY A 188 -20.60 -15.30 -9.41
CA GLY A 188 -19.42 -15.57 -8.61
C GLY A 188 -18.09 -15.20 -9.26
N LEU A 189 -17.02 -15.73 -8.67
CA LEU A 189 -15.65 -15.48 -9.07
C LEU A 189 -15.31 -16.18 -10.40
N TYR A 190 -14.67 -15.44 -11.28
CA TYR A 190 -14.23 -15.95 -12.58
C TYR A 190 -12.89 -16.68 -12.46
N PRO A 191 -12.58 -17.60 -13.40
CA PRO A 191 -11.31 -18.29 -13.43
C PRO A 191 -10.14 -17.34 -13.58
N THR A 192 -9.05 -17.61 -12.87
CA THR A 192 -7.82 -16.81 -12.96
C THR A 192 -7.05 -17.11 -14.23
N PRO A 193 -6.36 -16.11 -14.81
CA PRO A 193 -5.46 -16.33 -15.95
C PRO A 193 -4.19 -17.09 -15.53
N ASN A 194 -3.45 -17.56 -16.52
CA ASN A 194 -2.15 -18.23 -16.31
C ASN A 194 -0.98 -17.21 -16.16
N GLU A 195 -1.26 -15.94 -16.29
CA GLU A 195 -0.29 -14.86 -16.14
C GLU A 195 -0.52 -14.10 -14.86
N VAL A 196 0.56 -13.51 -14.33
CA VAL A 196 0.53 -12.60 -13.18
C VAL A 196 0.55 -11.18 -13.72
N HIS A 197 -0.32 -10.36 -13.18
CA HIS A 197 -0.48 -8.98 -13.56
C HIS A 197 -0.30 -8.09 -12.33
N ILE A 198 0.47 -7.02 -12.47
CA ILE A 198 0.73 -6.04 -11.41
C ILE A 198 0.14 -4.70 -11.83
N LYS A 199 -0.67 -4.12 -10.97
CA LYS A 199 -1.04 -2.71 -10.99
C LYS A 199 -0.04 -1.96 -10.14
N ALA A 200 0.63 -0.94 -10.68
CA ALA A 200 1.51 -0.07 -9.90
C ALA A 200 1.04 1.39 -9.99
N PRO A 201 1.05 2.14 -8.88
CA PRO A 201 0.71 3.55 -8.87
C PRO A 201 1.79 4.38 -9.56
N VAL A 202 1.37 5.50 -10.13
CA VAL A 202 2.28 6.54 -10.65
C VAL A 202 2.11 7.79 -9.81
N PHE A 203 3.23 8.35 -9.36
CA PHE A 203 3.26 9.56 -8.54
C PHE A 203 3.89 10.73 -9.28
N SER A 204 3.33 11.92 -9.10
CA SER A 204 3.87 13.17 -9.65
C SER A 204 4.60 14.01 -8.59
N PHE A 205 5.33 13.35 -7.68
CA PHE A 205 5.99 14.02 -6.54
C PHE A 205 7.01 15.08 -6.96
N THR A 206 7.68 14.92 -8.10
CA THR A 206 8.60 15.93 -8.64
C THR A 206 7.89 17.26 -8.97
N LYS A 207 6.59 17.22 -9.30
CA LYS A 207 5.75 18.40 -9.57
C LYS A 207 5.08 18.94 -8.31
N LEU A 208 4.95 18.13 -7.25
CA LEU A 208 4.22 18.43 -6.03
C LEU A 208 5.20 18.65 -4.86
N GLN A 209 5.96 19.74 -4.89
CA GLN A 209 7.09 20.01 -3.99
C GLN A 209 6.74 20.05 -2.49
N LYS A 210 5.48 20.31 -2.12
CA LYS A 210 5.02 20.42 -0.74
C LYS A 210 4.35 19.15 -0.19
N VAL A 211 4.22 18.12 -1.04
CA VAL A 211 3.57 16.86 -0.63
C VAL A 211 4.64 15.89 -0.14
N ASP A 212 4.42 15.32 1.04
CA ASP A 212 5.26 14.24 1.55
C ASP A 212 5.03 12.97 0.71
N THR A 213 6.10 12.30 0.35
CA THR A 213 6.09 11.09 -0.46
C THR A 213 5.84 9.82 0.37
N TYR A 214 5.73 9.94 1.69
CA TYR A 214 5.33 8.84 2.55
C TYR A 214 3.92 8.34 2.16
N LEU A 215 3.77 7.02 2.03
CA LEU A 215 2.49 6.39 1.72
C LEU A 215 1.69 6.16 3.01
N GLY A 216 0.42 6.50 2.97
CA GLY A 216 -0.50 6.40 4.08
C GLY A 216 -1.96 6.33 3.61
N PRO A 217 -2.93 6.58 4.51
CA PRO A 217 -4.35 6.47 4.16
C PRO A 217 -4.84 7.49 3.13
N GLU A 218 -4.13 8.63 2.96
CA GLU A 218 -4.48 9.67 1.99
C GLU A 218 -3.87 9.36 0.63
N MET A 219 -4.70 9.37 -0.42
CA MET A 219 -4.28 9.10 -1.79
C MET A 219 -3.39 10.19 -2.38
N LYS A 220 -2.25 9.82 -2.96
CA LYS A 220 -1.24 10.72 -3.56
C LYS A 220 -0.94 10.39 -5.03
N SER A 221 -1.31 9.20 -5.49
CA SER A 221 -1.08 8.77 -6.88
C SER A 221 -1.89 9.59 -7.87
N THR A 222 -1.30 9.82 -9.04
CA THR A 222 -1.91 10.59 -10.14
C THR A 222 -2.26 9.72 -11.36
N GLY A 223 -1.85 8.48 -11.36
CA GLY A 223 -2.10 7.52 -12.42
C GLY A 223 -1.73 6.11 -11.97
N GLU A 224 -1.85 5.16 -12.89
CA GLU A 224 -1.47 3.77 -12.69
C GLU A 224 -0.94 3.16 -13.98
N VAL A 225 -0.08 2.18 -13.84
CA VAL A 225 0.50 1.38 -14.92
C VAL A 225 0.37 -0.10 -14.59
N MET A 226 0.65 -0.95 -15.57
CA MET A 226 0.59 -2.40 -15.39
C MET A 226 1.86 -3.09 -15.91
N GLY A 227 2.22 -4.19 -15.24
CA GLY A 227 3.19 -5.16 -15.71
C GLY A 227 2.54 -6.54 -15.77
N SER A 228 2.87 -7.34 -16.79
CA SER A 228 2.32 -8.68 -16.96
C SER A 228 3.39 -9.65 -17.40
N ASP A 229 3.44 -10.82 -16.77
CA ASP A 229 4.33 -11.93 -17.13
C ASP A 229 3.78 -13.24 -16.53
N LYS A 230 4.34 -14.37 -16.94
CA LYS A 230 4.06 -15.68 -16.32
C LYS A 230 4.68 -15.83 -14.92
N ASN A 231 5.61 -14.96 -14.57
CA ASN A 231 6.39 -14.99 -13.35
C ASN A 231 6.19 -13.67 -12.61
N LEU A 232 5.99 -13.74 -11.29
CA LEU A 232 5.70 -12.59 -10.43
C LEU A 232 6.81 -11.54 -10.49
N GLU A 233 8.07 -11.94 -10.35
CA GLU A 233 9.21 -11.03 -10.29
C GLU A 233 9.39 -10.28 -11.63
N LYS A 234 9.11 -10.95 -12.76
CA LYS A 234 9.13 -10.30 -14.08
C LYS A 234 7.96 -9.34 -14.28
N ALA A 235 6.77 -9.69 -13.78
CA ALA A 235 5.61 -8.80 -13.80
C ALA A 235 5.87 -7.57 -12.94
N LEU A 236 6.42 -7.74 -11.72
CA LEU A 236 6.85 -6.66 -10.84
C LEU A 236 7.89 -5.76 -11.52
N TYR A 237 8.93 -6.36 -12.13
CA TYR A 237 9.95 -5.61 -12.87
C TYR A 237 9.33 -4.70 -13.93
N LYS A 238 8.46 -5.25 -14.77
CA LYS A 238 7.77 -4.49 -15.81
C LYS A 238 6.90 -3.36 -15.25
N ALA A 239 6.25 -3.61 -14.12
CA ALA A 239 5.42 -2.61 -13.45
C ALA A 239 6.26 -1.48 -12.86
N PHE A 240 7.39 -1.77 -12.21
CA PHE A 240 8.32 -0.77 -11.70
C PHE A 240 8.89 0.09 -12.82
N GLU A 241 9.38 -0.52 -13.90
CA GLU A 241 9.90 0.22 -15.07
C GLU A 241 8.81 1.10 -15.70
N ALA A 242 7.59 0.58 -15.86
CA ALA A 242 6.45 1.33 -16.38
C ALA A 242 6.04 2.51 -15.47
N ALA A 243 6.23 2.38 -14.15
CA ALA A 243 6.04 3.45 -13.19
C ALA A 243 7.17 4.49 -13.18
N GLY A 244 8.23 4.28 -13.98
CA GLY A 244 9.40 5.16 -14.06
C GLY A 244 10.42 4.93 -12.96
N LEU A 245 10.37 3.77 -12.29
CA LEU A 245 11.31 3.42 -11.24
C LEU A 245 12.37 2.47 -11.81
N HIS A 246 13.57 3.01 -12.04
CA HIS A 246 14.69 2.20 -12.53
C HIS A 246 15.32 1.40 -11.40
N ILE A 247 15.41 0.10 -11.59
CA ILE A 247 15.95 -0.83 -10.59
C ILE A 247 17.47 -0.93 -10.76
N PRO A 248 18.27 -0.47 -9.77
CA PRO A 248 19.72 -0.54 -9.86
C PRO A 248 20.21 -1.99 -9.76
N GLU A 249 21.30 -2.30 -10.48
CA GLU A 249 21.88 -3.65 -10.48
C GLU A 249 22.95 -3.82 -9.38
N PHE A 250 23.52 -2.73 -8.92
CA PHE A 250 24.55 -2.68 -7.85
C PHE A 250 24.56 -1.30 -7.20
N GLY A 251 25.26 -1.18 -6.09
CA GLY A 251 25.48 0.10 -5.45
C GLY A 251 25.29 0.07 -3.94
N LYS A 252 24.69 1.13 -3.41
CA LYS A 252 24.51 1.32 -1.97
C LYS A 252 23.03 1.55 -1.66
N VAL A 253 22.55 0.91 -0.60
CA VAL A 253 21.19 1.10 -0.05
C VAL A 253 21.29 1.86 1.25
N LEU A 254 20.61 2.99 1.36
CA LEU A 254 20.51 3.79 2.56
C LEU A 254 19.26 3.42 3.36
N PHE A 255 19.46 2.97 4.59
CA PHE A 255 18.40 2.70 5.55
C PHE A 255 18.31 3.79 6.62
N THR A 256 17.15 4.42 6.70
CA THR A 256 16.78 5.36 7.76
C THR A 256 15.40 4.97 8.27
N VAL A 257 15.36 4.01 9.20
CA VAL A 257 14.10 3.36 9.57
C VAL A 257 13.72 3.64 11.03
N ALA A 258 12.41 3.69 11.27
CA ALA A 258 11.84 3.82 12.60
C ALA A 258 12.19 2.62 13.50
N ASP A 259 12.15 2.80 14.82
CA ASP A 259 12.58 1.78 15.78
C ASP A 259 11.78 0.48 15.64
N GLU A 260 10.46 0.58 15.45
CA GLU A 260 9.57 -0.54 15.23
C GLU A 260 9.82 -1.31 13.94
N SER A 261 10.42 -0.66 12.94
CA SER A 261 10.71 -1.25 11.62
C SER A 261 12.08 -1.94 11.55
N LYS A 262 12.95 -1.76 12.53
CA LYS A 262 14.36 -2.19 12.45
C LYS A 262 14.54 -3.69 12.31
N ALA A 263 13.73 -4.49 13.00
CA ALA A 263 13.84 -5.95 12.94
C ALA A 263 13.56 -6.48 11.53
N GLU A 264 12.50 -6.01 10.89
CA GLU A 264 12.13 -6.38 9.53
C GLU A 264 13.12 -5.79 8.51
N ALA A 265 13.52 -4.53 8.71
CA ALA A 265 14.51 -3.88 7.85
C ALA A 265 15.89 -4.57 7.89
N ALA A 266 16.29 -5.15 9.02
CA ALA A 266 17.55 -5.90 9.13
C ALA A 266 17.56 -7.16 8.24
N VAL A 267 16.42 -7.83 8.12
CA VAL A 267 16.27 -8.99 7.21
C VAL A 267 16.42 -8.53 5.75
N LEU A 268 15.79 -7.43 5.37
CA LEU A 268 15.94 -6.88 4.00
C LEU A 268 17.38 -6.41 3.75
N ALA A 269 17.99 -5.74 4.72
CA ALA A 269 19.40 -5.29 4.61
C ALA A 269 20.37 -6.45 4.41
N ALA A 270 20.16 -7.58 5.10
CA ALA A 270 20.95 -8.79 4.92
C ALA A 270 20.83 -9.31 3.47
N ARG A 271 19.63 -9.40 2.93
CA ARG A 271 19.39 -9.86 1.56
C ARG A 271 19.97 -8.89 0.51
N PHE A 272 19.86 -7.56 0.72
CA PHE A 272 20.55 -6.59 -0.13
C PHE A 272 22.07 -6.78 -0.10
N PHE A 273 22.64 -7.06 1.07
CA PHE A 273 24.07 -7.33 1.20
C PHE A 273 24.47 -8.63 0.47
N GLU A 274 23.68 -9.68 0.57
CA GLU A 274 23.91 -10.97 -0.10
C GLU A 274 23.95 -10.85 -1.63
N ILE A 275 23.14 -9.95 -2.20
CA ILE A 275 23.17 -9.68 -3.66
C ILE A 275 24.21 -8.61 -4.05
N GLY A 276 25.09 -8.20 -3.12
CA GLY A 276 26.26 -7.38 -3.41
C GLY A 276 26.09 -5.87 -3.19
N PHE A 277 24.99 -5.41 -2.58
CA PHE A 277 24.84 -4.01 -2.20
C PHE A 277 25.57 -3.70 -0.89
N SER A 278 26.16 -2.50 -0.81
CA SER A 278 26.69 -1.97 0.46
C SER A 278 25.57 -1.32 1.26
N ILE A 279 25.55 -1.57 2.56
CA ILE A 279 24.51 -1.04 3.45
C ILE A 279 25.01 0.25 4.11
N LEU A 280 24.25 1.33 3.93
CA LEU A 280 24.42 2.61 4.62
C LEU A 280 23.30 2.78 5.63
N ALA A 281 23.58 3.30 6.82
CA ALA A 281 22.53 3.57 7.79
C ALA A 281 22.92 4.70 8.76
N THR A 282 21.91 5.44 9.24
CA THR A 282 22.09 6.39 10.35
C THR A 282 22.31 5.65 11.67
N LYS A 283 22.96 6.32 12.63
CA LYS A 283 23.47 5.73 13.86
C LYS A 283 22.52 4.70 14.50
N GLY A 284 21.28 5.06 14.81
CA GLY A 284 20.36 4.16 15.51
C GLY A 284 19.95 2.93 14.70
N THR A 285 19.93 3.02 13.36
CA THR A 285 19.67 1.89 12.46
C THR A 285 20.95 1.06 12.31
N ALA A 286 22.12 1.70 12.19
CA ALA A 286 23.41 1.04 12.08
C ALA A 286 23.74 0.22 13.33
N ASP A 287 23.53 0.79 14.53
CA ASP A 287 23.74 0.08 15.80
C ASP A 287 22.92 -1.22 15.86
N TYR A 288 21.67 -1.18 15.36
CA TYR A 288 20.80 -2.36 15.31
C TYR A 288 21.30 -3.41 14.30
N PHE A 289 21.67 -2.98 13.09
CA PHE A 289 22.12 -3.87 12.02
C PHE A 289 23.46 -4.52 12.33
N GLU A 290 24.41 -3.76 12.92
CA GLU A 290 25.69 -4.29 13.39
C GLU A 290 25.49 -5.32 14.52
N GLY A 291 24.53 -5.07 15.43
CA GLY A 291 24.10 -6.05 16.44
C GLY A 291 23.53 -7.34 15.83
N TYR A 292 23.02 -7.26 14.60
CA TYR A 292 22.56 -8.40 13.80
C TYR A 292 23.71 -9.08 13.01
N GLY A 293 24.93 -8.54 13.10
CA GLY A 293 26.12 -9.06 12.42
C GLY A 293 26.29 -8.57 10.98
N LEU A 294 25.57 -7.52 10.55
CA LEU A 294 25.69 -6.95 9.21
C LEU A 294 26.80 -5.91 9.13
N PRO A 295 27.65 -5.94 8.09
CA PRO A 295 28.58 -4.86 7.81
C PRO A 295 27.84 -3.62 7.33
N VAL A 296 27.91 -2.52 8.08
CA VAL A 296 27.21 -1.27 7.80
C VAL A 296 28.16 -0.12 7.76
N THR A 297 28.02 0.77 6.78
CA THR A 297 28.69 2.07 6.79
C THR A 297 27.78 3.08 7.47
N ARG A 298 28.26 3.67 8.56
CA ARG A 298 27.50 4.69 9.31
C ARG A 298 27.52 6.01 8.56
N VAL A 299 26.37 6.69 8.55
CA VAL A 299 26.15 7.97 7.91
C VAL A 299 25.57 8.97 8.91
N ALA A 300 26.04 10.20 8.86
CA ALA A 300 25.59 11.29 9.72
C ALA A 300 24.13 11.69 9.39
N LYS A 301 23.36 12.04 10.44
CA LYS A 301 22.03 12.64 10.28
C LYS A 301 22.14 14.09 9.80
N ILE A 302 21.04 14.65 9.32
CA ILE A 302 20.96 16.06 8.85
C ILE A 302 21.41 17.05 9.93
N SER A 303 21.13 16.75 11.20
CA SER A 303 21.46 17.61 12.35
C SER A 303 22.90 17.47 12.86
N GLU A 304 23.68 16.55 12.32
CA GLU A 304 25.08 16.32 12.69
C GLU A 304 25.99 17.11 11.75
N THR A 305 26.76 18.07 12.26
CA THR A 305 27.36 19.18 11.48
C THR A 305 28.78 18.94 10.94
N GLU A 306 29.41 17.79 11.19
CA GLU A 306 30.85 17.62 10.92
C GLU A 306 31.19 16.66 9.78
N ASP A 307 30.21 15.84 9.33
CA ASP A 307 30.43 14.82 8.32
C ASP A 307 29.42 14.91 7.17
N GLU A 308 29.71 14.16 6.10
CA GLU A 308 28.82 13.98 4.97
C GLU A 308 27.49 13.36 5.44
N THR A 309 26.40 14.09 5.27
CA THR A 309 25.09 13.70 5.76
C THR A 309 24.37 12.78 4.77
N VAL A 310 23.29 12.13 5.23
CA VAL A 310 22.39 11.32 4.36
C VAL A 310 21.92 12.11 3.13
N VAL A 311 21.66 13.40 3.28
CA VAL A 311 21.23 14.29 2.18
C VAL A 311 22.35 14.51 1.17
N ASP A 312 23.58 14.70 1.64
CA ASP A 312 24.74 14.88 0.76
C ASP A 312 25.01 13.63 -0.07
N LEU A 313 24.84 12.43 0.52
CA LEU A 313 24.98 11.17 -0.20
C LEU A 313 23.94 11.00 -1.32
N ILE A 314 22.70 11.41 -1.07
CA ILE A 314 21.63 11.39 -2.07
C ILE A 314 21.97 12.36 -3.20
N ARG A 315 22.30 13.61 -2.88
CA ARG A 315 22.65 14.67 -3.85
C ARG A 315 23.85 14.33 -4.74
N LYS A 316 24.82 13.65 -4.17
CA LYS A 316 26.03 13.21 -4.89
C LYS A 316 25.83 11.90 -5.69
N GLY A 317 24.66 11.28 -5.62
CA GLY A 317 24.38 10.00 -6.27
C GLY A 317 25.19 8.82 -5.69
N VAL A 318 25.63 8.93 -4.44
CA VAL A 318 26.40 7.87 -3.75
C VAL A 318 25.49 6.71 -3.37
N THR A 319 24.22 6.96 -3.08
CA THR A 319 23.21 5.93 -2.80
C THR A 319 22.29 5.72 -4.00
N GLN A 320 21.99 4.47 -4.30
CA GLN A 320 21.14 4.04 -5.39
C GLN A 320 19.71 3.69 -4.96
N VAL A 321 19.51 3.42 -3.68
CA VAL A 321 18.18 3.10 -3.11
C VAL A 321 18.10 3.74 -1.72
N VAL A 322 16.94 4.32 -1.40
CA VAL A 322 16.62 4.84 -0.08
C VAL A 322 15.43 4.09 0.49
N ILE A 323 15.59 3.52 1.67
CA ILE A 323 14.51 2.92 2.47
C ILE A 323 14.33 3.79 3.71
N ASN A 324 13.20 4.48 3.77
CA ASN A 324 12.90 5.41 4.85
C ASN A 324 11.50 5.14 5.41
N THR A 325 11.40 4.54 6.58
CA THR A 325 10.14 4.40 7.30
C THR A 325 9.93 5.55 8.27
N MET A 326 8.68 5.95 8.47
CA MET A 326 8.33 7.11 9.28
C MET A 326 8.20 6.72 10.75
N ASP A 327 8.92 7.44 11.64
CA ASP A 327 8.69 7.41 13.08
C ASP A 327 7.63 8.47 13.42
N LYS A 328 6.40 8.02 13.65
CA LYS A 328 5.25 8.88 13.91
C LYS A 328 5.30 9.54 15.29
N ASN A 329 6.11 9.01 16.20
CA ASN A 329 6.18 9.46 17.60
C ASN A 329 7.19 10.59 17.85
N ARG A 330 7.95 11.01 16.83
CA ARG A 330 9.00 12.01 16.95
C ARG A 330 8.88 13.08 15.88
N GLN A 331 8.34 14.26 16.25
CA GLN A 331 8.17 15.38 15.32
C GLN A 331 9.43 15.73 14.54
N LYS A 332 10.61 15.79 15.21
CA LYS A 332 11.89 16.08 14.56
C LYS A 332 12.31 14.96 13.58
N ALA A 333 12.07 13.71 13.92
CA ALA A 333 12.36 12.59 13.01
C ALA A 333 11.44 12.62 11.77
N THR A 334 10.24 13.12 11.91
CA THR A 334 9.30 13.33 10.81
C THR A 334 9.80 14.42 9.86
N GLU A 335 10.33 15.53 10.39
CA GLU A 335 10.92 16.64 9.60
C GLU A 335 12.17 16.17 8.84
N ASP A 336 13.12 15.51 9.49
CA ASP A 336 14.31 14.95 8.84
C ASP A 336 13.94 13.91 7.78
N GLY A 337 12.96 13.04 8.08
CA GLY A 337 12.44 12.06 7.14
C GLY A 337 11.83 12.71 5.89
N PHE A 338 11.07 13.79 6.05
CA PHE A 338 10.52 14.55 4.93
C PHE A 338 11.61 15.07 4.01
N ILE A 339 12.67 15.67 4.56
CA ILE A 339 13.82 16.19 3.78
C ILE A 339 14.49 15.05 3.01
N ILE A 340 14.79 13.92 3.67
CA ILE A 340 15.40 12.75 3.02
C ILE A 340 14.55 12.26 1.85
N ARG A 341 13.25 12.11 2.07
CA ARG A 341 12.33 11.65 1.02
C ARG A 341 12.25 12.62 -0.14
N ARG A 342 12.21 13.93 0.15
CA ARG A 342 12.20 14.97 -0.90
C ARG A 342 13.47 14.94 -1.73
N GLU A 343 14.62 14.88 -1.10
CA GLU A 343 15.92 14.82 -1.79
C GLU A 343 16.03 13.57 -2.67
N ALA A 344 15.59 12.41 -2.18
CA ALA A 344 15.58 11.18 -2.98
C ALA A 344 14.75 11.35 -4.27
N VAL A 345 13.54 11.88 -4.16
CA VAL A 345 12.66 12.12 -5.31
C VAL A 345 13.22 13.17 -6.27
N GLU A 346 13.77 14.28 -5.75
CA GLU A 346 14.31 15.36 -6.58
C GLU A 346 15.57 14.94 -7.35
N HIS A 347 16.32 13.98 -6.82
CA HIS A 347 17.51 13.43 -7.46
C HIS A 347 17.27 12.10 -8.20
N GLY A 348 16.00 11.66 -8.31
CA GLY A 348 15.62 10.45 -9.05
C GLY A 348 16.14 9.16 -8.41
N VAL A 349 16.41 9.16 -7.10
CA VAL A 349 16.83 7.97 -6.35
C VAL A 349 15.58 7.18 -5.94
N PRO A 350 15.48 5.88 -6.28
CA PRO A 350 14.40 5.00 -5.82
C PRO A 350 14.21 5.09 -4.31
N LEU A 351 12.98 5.42 -3.91
CA LEU A 351 12.61 5.63 -2.52
C LEU A 351 11.45 4.69 -2.13
N PHE A 352 11.62 3.96 -1.03
CA PHE A 352 10.62 3.10 -0.45
C PHE A 352 10.30 3.51 0.97
N THR A 353 9.04 3.80 1.23
CA THR A 353 8.52 4.16 2.55
C THR A 353 7.77 3.02 3.23
N SER A 354 7.52 1.92 2.49
CA SER A 354 7.02 0.65 2.98
C SER A 354 8.07 -0.44 2.81
N LEU A 355 8.25 -1.28 3.84
CA LEU A 355 9.13 -2.44 3.76
C LEU A 355 8.58 -3.52 2.84
N ASP A 356 7.26 -3.61 2.67
CA ASP A 356 6.62 -4.54 1.73
C ASP A 356 7.00 -4.21 0.27
N THR A 357 6.99 -2.93 -0.11
CA THR A 357 7.44 -2.49 -1.45
C THR A 357 8.95 -2.69 -1.62
N ALA A 358 9.72 -2.45 -0.54
CA ALA A 358 11.17 -2.70 -0.55
C ALA A 358 11.48 -4.21 -0.70
N ASP A 359 10.70 -5.09 -0.10
CA ASP A 359 10.79 -6.54 -0.31
C ASP A 359 10.45 -6.93 -1.75
N ALA A 360 9.38 -6.38 -2.31
CA ALA A 360 8.97 -6.67 -3.68
C ALA A 360 10.06 -6.30 -4.71
N ILE A 361 10.72 -5.15 -4.55
CA ILE A 361 11.82 -4.79 -5.45
C ILE A 361 13.06 -5.66 -5.23
N LEU A 362 13.32 -6.04 -3.98
CA LEU A 362 14.43 -6.94 -3.64
C LEU A 362 14.23 -8.33 -4.28
N GLN A 363 13.01 -8.88 -4.26
CA GLN A 363 12.67 -10.12 -4.98
C GLN A 363 12.97 -10.01 -6.47
N VAL A 364 12.66 -8.88 -7.10
CA VAL A 364 13.03 -8.63 -8.50
C VAL A 364 14.54 -8.63 -8.70
N MET A 365 15.31 -7.98 -7.82
CA MET A 365 16.77 -7.93 -7.89
C MET A 365 17.38 -9.32 -7.72
N GLU A 366 16.92 -10.10 -6.75
CA GLU A 366 17.35 -11.48 -6.50
C GLU A 366 17.08 -12.40 -7.71
N SER A 367 15.92 -12.24 -8.35
CA SER A 367 15.55 -13.04 -9.53
C SER A 367 16.43 -12.77 -10.75
N ARG A 368 17.12 -11.64 -10.80
CA ARG A 368 18.10 -11.28 -11.84
C ARG A 368 19.49 -11.86 -11.57
N GLY A 369 19.75 -12.33 -10.35
CA GLY A 369 20.96 -13.03 -9.99
C GLY A 369 21.15 -14.27 -10.89
N PHE A 370 22.35 -14.45 -11.40
CA PHE A 370 22.74 -15.45 -12.39
C PHE A 370 22.15 -16.84 -12.16
N SER A 371 21.32 -17.33 -13.06
CA SER A 371 21.14 -18.75 -13.23
C SER A 371 22.30 -19.27 -14.10
N THR A 372 23.35 -19.79 -13.50
CA THR A 372 24.34 -20.59 -14.21
C THR A 372 23.67 -21.89 -14.64
N LYS A 373 23.48 -22.07 -15.93
CA LYS A 373 23.10 -23.36 -16.49
C LYS A 373 24.38 -24.17 -16.59
N ALA A 374 24.48 -25.32 -15.90
CA ALA A 374 25.52 -26.31 -16.16
C ALA A 374 25.42 -26.72 -17.61
N ILE A 375 26.54 -26.67 -18.31
CA ILE A 375 26.69 -27.12 -19.72
C ILE A 375 26.67 -28.65 -19.73
#